data_416b09a3c48325f2e981b33e2454e497
#
_entry.id   416b09a3c48325f2e981b33e2454e497
#
_cell.length_a   1.000
_cell.length_b   1.000
_cell.length_c   1.000
_cell.angle_alpha   90.00
_cell.angle_beta   90.00
_cell.angle_gamma   90.00
#
_symmetry.space_group_name_H-M   'P 1'
#
loop_
_entity.id
_entity.type
_entity.pdbx_description
1 polymer ?
#
loop_
_entity_poly.entity_id
_entity_poly.type
_entity_poly.pdbx_seq_one_letter_code
_entity_poly.pdbx_strand_id
1 'polypeptide(L)'
;ALLNICLSRLSTNPLILFLFFGITSVLINAFCFKKYVKYFMISMLFYLVHTYVARELMQIRAGLACALCLFSLRYIVNKCPWRFLITIILASSFHLGAVVFLIAYPLGQYKFNSKKVAIAIICALIISSIFPLGAFFKSLPSYAFLNRIQYYNDTEYGQSSGLFTNVVIIKELLIIIVCLAYRRVLENIPYFNVSFNTYVVSLIWLILWNDFSIVASRIATFYSIGEVLLMAMLPFITKSGGSRNILAVLLILLAGVIMFMNIYTGKWDGVVII
;
A
#
# COMPACT_ATOMS: atom_id res chain seq x y z
N ALA A 1 -8.61 -11.03 18.86
CA ALA A 1 -9.53 -11.45 19.95
C ALA A 1 -9.10 -10.88 21.31
N LEU A 2 -7.88 -11.17 21.80
CA LEU A 2 -7.42 -10.74 23.15
C LEU A 2 -7.51 -9.22 23.37
N LEU A 3 -7.02 -8.42 22.43
CA LEU A 3 -7.03 -6.96 22.54
C LEU A 3 -8.45 -6.41 22.60
N ASN A 4 -9.39 -6.97 21.82
CA ASN A 4 -10.80 -6.59 21.88
C ASN A 4 -11.39 -6.91 23.26
N ILE A 5 -11.05 -8.06 23.85
CA ILE A 5 -11.49 -8.44 25.19
C ILE A 5 -10.91 -7.49 26.25
N CYS A 6 -9.64 -7.11 26.13
CA CYS A 6 -9.03 -6.15 27.05
C CYS A 6 -9.69 -4.76 26.95
N LEU A 7 -9.92 -4.27 25.74
CA LEU A 7 -10.54 -2.96 25.52
C LEU A 7 -12.03 -2.94 25.89
N SER A 8 -12.76 -4.05 25.68
CA SER A 8 -14.16 -4.14 26.11
C SER A 8 -14.35 -4.15 27.64
N ARG A 9 -13.29 -4.55 28.37
CA ARG A 9 -13.28 -4.43 29.85
C ARG A 9 -13.08 -2.99 30.34
N LEU A 10 -12.42 -2.14 29.51
CA LEU A 10 -12.22 -0.72 29.83
C LEU A 10 -13.47 0.10 29.49
N SER A 11 -14.17 -0.23 28.42
CA SER A 11 -15.42 0.42 28.04
C SER A 11 -16.20 -0.42 27.03
N THR A 12 -17.52 -0.36 27.16
CA THR A 12 -18.47 -0.95 26.19
C THR A 12 -18.64 -0.10 24.93
N ASN A 13 -18.10 1.13 24.92
CA ASN A 13 -18.22 2.03 23.78
C ASN A 13 -17.25 1.62 22.66
N PRO A 14 -17.73 1.24 21.46
CA PRO A 14 -16.91 0.83 20.34
C PRO A 14 -15.94 1.92 19.85
N LEU A 15 -16.24 3.21 20.11
CA LEU A 15 -15.37 4.34 19.75
C LEU A 15 -13.97 4.22 20.35
N ILE A 16 -13.82 3.64 21.53
CA ILE A 16 -12.51 3.46 22.17
C ILE A 16 -11.63 2.51 21.35
N LEU A 17 -12.23 1.46 20.77
CA LEU A 17 -11.51 0.55 19.87
C LEU A 17 -11.02 1.28 18.61
N PHE A 18 -11.90 2.06 17.97
CA PHE A 18 -11.56 2.84 16.79
C PHE A 18 -10.47 3.87 17.09
N LEU A 19 -10.59 4.60 18.20
CA LEU A 19 -9.57 5.56 18.62
C LEU A 19 -8.22 4.89 18.88
N PHE A 20 -8.20 3.76 19.57
CA PHE A 20 -6.96 3.03 19.83
C PHE A 20 -6.24 2.62 18.53
N PHE A 21 -6.95 1.97 17.61
CA PHE A 21 -6.35 1.53 16.35
C PHE A 21 -5.94 2.73 15.48
N GLY A 22 -6.82 3.72 15.33
CA GLY A 22 -6.57 4.90 14.50
C GLY A 22 -5.41 5.73 15.02
N ILE A 23 -5.39 6.09 16.31
CA ILE A 23 -4.30 6.88 16.89
C ILE A 23 -2.98 6.13 16.80
N THR A 24 -2.96 4.85 17.18
CA THR A 24 -1.73 4.05 17.14
C THR A 24 -1.17 3.94 15.71
N SER A 25 -2.02 3.68 14.73
CA SER A 25 -1.63 3.58 13.33
C SER A 25 -1.10 4.91 12.79
N VAL A 26 -1.81 6.02 13.04
CA VAL A 26 -1.38 7.36 12.60
C VAL A 26 -0.05 7.76 13.23
N LEU A 27 0.15 7.49 14.51
CA LEU A 27 1.42 7.80 15.20
C LEU A 27 2.59 7.01 14.62
N ILE A 28 2.39 5.70 14.34
CA ILE A 28 3.43 4.86 13.71
C ILE A 28 3.75 5.39 12.30
N ASN A 29 2.73 5.68 11.49
CA ASN A 29 2.92 6.22 10.14
C ASN A 29 3.64 7.56 10.17
N ALA A 30 3.24 8.50 11.03
CA ALA A 30 3.88 9.81 11.18
C ALA A 30 5.34 9.67 11.62
N PHE A 31 5.63 8.77 12.57
CA PHE A 31 7.01 8.47 12.98
C PHE A 31 7.84 7.94 11.81
N CYS A 32 7.31 7.00 11.03
CA CYS A 32 7.99 6.45 9.86
C CYS A 32 8.25 7.52 8.80
N PHE A 33 7.25 8.33 8.46
CA PHE A 33 7.42 9.40 7.47
C PHE A 33 8.47 10.41 7.91
N LYS A 34 8.43 10.87 9.17
CA LYS A 34 9.43 11.81 9.71
C LYS A 34 10.85 11.23 9.63
N LYS A 35 11.00 9.92 9.82
CA LYS A 35 12.31 9.26 9.85
C LYS A 35 12.84 8.85 8.48
N TYR A 36 11.94 8.50 7.54
CA TYR A 36 12.33 7.85 6.28
C TYR A 36 12.46 8.83 5.12
N VAL A 37 11.78 9.99 5.17
CA VAL A 37 11.80 10.96 4.09
C VAL A 37 12.04 12.38 4.58
N LYS A 38 12.65 13.19 3.73
CA LYS A 38 12.91 14.60 4.05
C LYS A 38 11.64 15.46 3.97
N TYR A 39 10.79 15.20 2.98
CA TYR A 39 9.54 15.94 2.77
C TYR A 39 8.37 15.28 3.49
N PHE A 40 8.44 15.27 4.82
CA PHE A 40 7.44 14.68 5.71
C PHE A 40 6.01 15.10 5.38
N MET A 41 5.77 16.40 5.12
CA MET A 41 4.43 16.93 4.84
C MET A 41 3.83 16.33 3.57
N ILE A 42 4.63 16.06 2.55
CA ILE A 42 4.16 15.40 1.32
C ILE A 42 3.66 13.99 1.66
N SER A 43 4.42 13.22 2.44
CA SER A 43 3.97 11.90 2.88
C SER A 43 2.67 11.97 3.68
N MET A 44 2.55 12.90 4.63
CA MET A 44 1.33 13.05 5.44
C MET A 44 0.12 13.40 4.57
N LEU A 45 0.27 14.29 3.60
CA LEU A 45 -0.82 14.67 2.70
C LEU A 45 -1.26 13.50 1.82
N PHE A 46 -0.32 12.81 1.16
CA PHE A 46 -0.67 11.64 0.35
C PHE A 46 -1.25 10.49 1.20
N TYR A 47 -0.76 10.29 2.41
CA TYR A 47 -1.36 9.35 3.36
C TYR A 47 -2.81 9.72 3.67
N LEU A 48 -3.09 10.98 4.01
CA LEU A 48 -4.43 11.46 4.31
C LEU A 48 -5.39 11.24 3.14
N VAL A 49 -4.95 11.61 1.94
CA VAL A 49 -5.80 11.61 0.74
C VAL A 49 -6.06 10.22 0.19
N HIS A 50 -5.05 9.34 0.18
CA HIS A 50 -5.16 8.03 -0.46
C HIS A 50 -5.44 6.88 0.51
N THR A 51 -4.93 6.98 1.74
CA THR A 51 -4.78 5.79 2.58
C THR A 51 -5.63 5.87 3.83
N TYR A 52 -5.69 7.06 4.44
CA TYR A 52 -6.28 7.26 5.77
C TYR A 52 -7.72 6.78 5.84
N VAL A 53 -8.58 7.27 4.96
CA VAL A 53 -10.00 6.93 4.98
C VAL A 53 -10.22 5.42 4.79
N ALA A 54 -9.59 4.85 3.78
CA ALA A 54 -9.78 3.43 3.45
C ALA A 54 -9.20 2.47 4.50
N ARG A 55 -8.08 2.84 5.14
CA ARG A 55 -7.38 1.95 6.07
C ARG A 55 -7.71 2.22 7.53
N GLU A 56 -7.68 3.49 7.94
CA GLU A 56 -7.83 3.83 9.36
C GLU A 56 -9.29 3.95 9.79
N LEU A 57 -10.21 4.26 8.87
CA LEU A 57 -11.63 4.40 9.18
C LEU A 57 -12.44 3.17 8.76
N MET A 58 -12.20 2.62 7.57
CA MET A 58 -12.97 1.47 7.07
C MET A 58 -12.37 0.11 7.45
N GLN A 59 -11.02 0.01 7.55
CA GLN A 59 -10.31 -1.25 7.77
C GLN A 59 -9.29 -1.13 8.92
N ILE A 60 -9.71 -0.67 10.09
CA ILE A 60 -8.85 -0.30 11.23
C ILE A 60 -7.77 -1.33 11.59
N ARG A 61 -8.09 -2.63 11.55
CA ARG A 61 -7.11 -3.70 11.83
C ARG A 61 -6.07 -3.84 10.72
N ALA A 62 -6.48 -3.68 9.46
CA ALA A 62 -5.55 -3.70 8.34
C ALA A 62 -4.69 -2.42 8.33
N GLY A 63 -5.24 -1.26 8.70
CA GLY A 63 -4.51 -0.01 8.86
C GLY A 63 -3.33 -0.15 9.81
N LEU A 64 -3.57 -0.62 11.03
CA LEU A 64 -2.51 -0.85 12.01
C LEU A 64 -1.48 -1.90 11.51
N ALA A 65 -1.93 -2.97 10.87
CA ALA A 65 -1.02 -3.97 10.30
C ALA A 65 -0.14 -3.37 9.19
N CYS A 66 -0.70 -2.52 8.32
CA CYS A 66 0.06 -1.80 7.29
C CYS A 66 1.07 -0.80 7.91
N ALA A 67 0.69 -0.09 8.98
CA ALA A 67 1.60 0.81 9.70
C ALA A 67 2.80 0.04 10.28
N LEU A 68 2.57 -1.15 10.84
CA LEU A 68 3.65 -2.04 11.31
C LEU A 68 4.51 -2.57 10.16
N CYS A 69 3.92 -2.91 9.01
CA CYS A 69 4.68 -3.27 7.81
C CYS A 69 5.55 -2.10 7.34
N LEU A 70 5.04 -0.86 7.32
CA LEU A 70 5.82 0.33 7.02
C LEU A 70 6.98 0.52 8.01
N PHE A 71 6.70 0.37 9.30
CA PHE A 71 7.71 0.46 10.34
C PHE A 71 8.81 -0.61 10.19
N SER A 72 8.47 -1.79 9.67
CA SER A 72 9.42 -2.88 9.46
C SER A 72 10.44 -2.61 8.35
N LEU A 73 10.19 -1.66 7.43
CA LEU A 73 11.12 -1.30 6.35
C LEU A 73 12.52 -0.93 6.87
N ARG A 74 12.60 -0.31 8.05
CA ARG A 74 13.89 0.01 8.69
C ARG A 74 14.73 -1.23 8.99
N TYR A 75 14.09 -2.35 9.29
CA TYR A 75 14.79 -3.60 9.58
C TYR A 75 15.27 -4.28 8.32
N ILE A 76 14.59 -4.06 7.20
CA ILE A 76 15.06 -4.50 5.88
C ILE A 76 16.33 -3.71 5.51
N VAL A 77 16.28 -2.38 5.62
CA VAL A 77 17.43 -1.50 5.30
C VAL A 77 18.62 -1.80 6.21
N ASN A 78 18.37 -2.03 7.51
CA ASN A 78 19.42 -2.32 8.50
C ASN A 78 19.84 -3.81 8.52
N LYS A 79 19.31 -4.65 7.63
CA LYS A 79 19.60 -6.09 7.53
C LYS A 79 19.40 -6.85 8.86
N CYS A 80 18.31 -6.55 9.57
CA CYS A 80 17.93 -7.15 10.83
C CYS A 80 16.74 -8.13 10.68
N PRO A 81 16.94 -9.39 10.21
CA PRO A 81 15.84 -10.30 9.86
C PRO A 81 14.95 -10.65 11.04
N TRP A 82 15.50 -10.89 12.22
CA TRP A 82 14.74 -11.25 13.41
C TRP A 82 13.77 -10.15 13.85
N ARG A 83 14.24 -8.89 13.86
CA ARG A 83 13.38 -7.75 14.23
C ARG A 83 12.30 -7.53 13.19
N PHE A 84 12.62 -7.74 11.91
CA PHE A 84 11.63 -7.72 10.84
C PHE A 84 10.58 -8.80 11.07
N LEU A 85 10.99 -10.07 11.27
CA LEU A 85 10.09 -11.19 11.48
C LEU A 85 9.15 -10.96 12.66
N ILE A 86 9.67 -10.55 13.82
CA ILE A 86 8.85 -10.25 15.00
C ILE A 86 7.83 -9.15 14.69
N THR A 87 8.22 -8.11 13.95
CA THR A 87 7.30 -7.02 13.59
C THR A 87 6.19 -7.52 12.66
N ILE A 88 6.50 -8.40 11.70
CA ILE A 88 5.48 -8.97 10.80
C ILE A 88 4.57 -9.96 11.53
N ILE A 89 5.09 -10.77 12.46
CA ILE A 89 4.27 -11.62 13.32
C ILE A 89 3.29 -10.75 14.12
N LEU A 90 3.76 -9.65 14.70
CA LEU A 90 2.90 -8.69 15.40
C LEU A 90 1.85 -8.08 14.46
N ALA A 91 2.23 -7.64 13.27
CA ALA A 91 1.28 -7.13 12.26
C ALA A 91 0.22 -8.18 11.89
N SER A 92 0.66 -9.43 11.71
CA SER A 92 -0.22 -10.56 11.36
C SER A 92 -1.21 -10.93 12.46
N SER A 93 -0.90 -10.63 13.72
CA SER A 93 -1.84 -10.81 14.83
C SER A 93 -3.04 -9.85 14.77
N PHE A 94 -2.88 -8.70 14.14
CA PHE A 94 -3.98 -7.74 13.86
C PHE A 94 -4.71 -8.08 12.57
N HIS A 95 -3.97 -8.41 11.51
CA HIS A 95 -4.52 -8.76 10.21
C HIS A 95 -3.67 -9.81 9.51
N LEU A 96 -4.22 -11.02 9.34
CA LEU A 96 -3.49 -12.17 8.79
C LEU A 96 -2.84 -11.89 7.43
N GLY A 97 -3.46 -11.04 6.60
CA GLY A 97 -2.91 -10.63 5.30
C GLY A 97 -1.52 -10.02 5.37
N ALA A 98 -1.09 -9.49 6.52
CA ALA A 98 0.27 -8.93 6.69
C ALA A 98 1.38 -9.99 6.53
N VAL A 99 1.08 -11.28 6.69
CA VAL A 99 2.03 -12.40 6.46
C VAL A 99 2.66 -12.32 5.07
N VAL A 100 1.91 -11.89 4.05
CA VAL A 100 2.44 -11.78 2.69
C VAL A 100 3.63 -10.82 2.60
N PHE A 101 3.73 -9.87 3.52
CA PHE A 101 4.82 -8.90 3.55
C PHE A 101 6.17 -9.51 3.98
N LEU A 102 6.22 -10.77 4.43
CA LEU A 102 7.48 -11.49 4.69
C LEU A 102 8.40 -11.51 3.46
N ILE A 103 7.83 -11.60 2.27
CA ILE A 103 8.56 -11.58 0.99
C ILE A 103 9.26 -10.22 0.76
N ALA A 104 8.81 -9.16 1.40
CA ALA A 104 9.45 -7.84 1.30
C ALA A 104 10.91 -7.83 1.81
N TYR A 105 11.27 -8.72 2.74
CA TYR A 105 12.62 -8.77 3.27
C TYR A 105 13.66 -9.16 2.19
N PRO A 106 13.58 -10.30 1.51
CA PRO A 106 14.52 -10.64 0.45
C PRO A 106 14.41 -9.66 -0.73
N LEU A 107 13.22 -9.20 -1.09
CA LEU A 107 13.02 -8.23 -2.16
C LEU A 107 13.72 -6.89 -1.87
N GLY A 108 13.68 -6.42 -0.62
CA GLY A 108 14.31 -5.17 -0.23
C GLY A 108 15.84 -5.20 -0.21
N GLN A 109 16.43 -6.40 -0.12
CA GLN A 109 17.88 -6.58 -0.21
C GLN A 109 18.39 -6.55 -1.66
N TYR A 110 17.50 -6.76 -2.63
CA TYR A 110 17.86 -6.86 -4.02
C TYR A 110 17.81 -5.49 -4.72
N LYS A 111 18.82 -5.19 -5.54
CA LYS A 111 18.77 -4.03 -6.42
C LYS A 111 18.22 -4.48 -7.78
N PHE A 112 16.94 -4.29 -8.00
CA PHE A 112 16.34 -4.60 -9.30
C PHE A 112 16.92 -3.69 -10.40
N ASN A 113 17.34 -4.25 -11.50
CA ASN A 113 17.69 -3.48 -12.69
C ASN A 113 16.42 -2.99 -13.38
N SER A 114 16.41 -1.76 -13.92
CA SER A 114 15.27 -1.18 -14.61
C SER A 114 14.75 -2.08 -15.75
N LYS A 115 15.65 -2.73 -16.49
CA LYS A 115 15.28 -3.69 -17.53
C LYS A 115 14.50 -4.90 -16.97
N LYS A 116 14.95 -5.46 -15.81
CA LYS A 116 14.26 -6.59 -15.17
C LYS A 116 12.88 -6.20 -14.68
N VAL A 117 12.72 -4.99 -14.13
CA VAL A 117 11.40 -4.48 -13.70
C VAL A 117 10.47 -4.35 -14.90
N ALA A 118 10.91 -3.73 -15.99
CA ALA A 118 10.11 -3.59 -17.21
C ALA A 118 9.70 -4.95 -17.77
N ILE A 119 10.63 -5.91 -17.87
CA ILE A 119 10.33 -7.27 -18.31
C ILE A 119 9.29 -7.93 -17.40
N ALA A 120 9.45 -7.83 -16.07
CA ALA A 120 8.51 -8.43 -15.12
C ALA A 120 7.09 -7.87 -15.26
N ILE A 121 6.94 -6.54 -15.48
CA ILE A 121 5.65 -5.90 -15.71
C ILE A 121 5.05 -6.37 -17.05
N ILE A 122 5.85 -6.43 -18.13
CA ILE A 122 5.38 -6.90 -19.43
C ILE A 122 4.95 -8.37 -19.34
N CYS A 123 5.73 -9.22 -18.68
CA CYS A 123 5.35 -10.62 -18.44
C CYS A 123 4.05 -10.73 -17.66
N ALA A 124 3.86 -9.91 -16.61
CA ALA A 124 2.62 -9.90 -15.84
C ALA A 124 1.41 -9.50 -16.70
N LEU A 125 1.56 -8.49 -17.57
CA LEU A 125 0.51 -8.07 -18.52
C LEU A 125 0.15 -9.19 -19.50
N ILE A 126 1.16 -9.87 -20.05
CA ILE A 126 0.95 -10.99 -20.99
C ILE A 126 0.26 -12.15 -20.26
N ILE A 127 0.74 -12.54 -19.08
CA ILE A 127 0.17 -13.64 -18.30
C ILE A 127 -1.29 -13.32 -17.94
N SER A 128 -1.57 -12.13 -17.45
CA SER A 128 -2.94 -11.72 -17.09
C SER A 128 -3.89 -11.69 -18.27
N SER A 129 -3.38 -11.39 -19.49
CA SER A 129 -4.18 -11.36 -20.71
C SER A 129 -4.50 -12.78 -21.24
N ILE A 130 -3.57 -13.73 -21.06
CA ILE A 130 -3.72 -15.10 -21.59
C ILE A 130 -4.40 -16.00 -20.54
N PHE A 131 -4.07 -15.83 -19.27
CA PHE A 131 -4.49 -16.70 -18.18
C PHE A 131 -5.10 -15.88 -17.03
N PRO A 132 -6.44 -15.71 -17.02
CA PRO A 132 -7.12 -15.02 -15.91
C PRO A 132 -7.08 -15.89 -14.65
N LEU A 133 -6.21 -15.53 -13.70
CA LEU A 133 -5.97 -16.28 -12.46
C LEU A 133 -7.24 -16.42 -11.62
N GLY A 134 -8.07 -15.39 -11.54
CA GLY A 134 -9.31 -15.43 -10.78
C GLY A 134 -10.33 -16.39 -11.37
N ALA A 135 -10.44 -16.49 -12.70
CA ALA A 135 -11.28 -17.48 -13.37
C ALA A 135 -10.80 -18.90 -13.09
N PHE A 136 -9.48 -19.11 -13.11
CA PHE A 136 -8.90 -20.41 -12.73
C PHE A 136 -9.22 -20.78 -11.28
N PHE A 137 -9.07 -19.85 -10.33
CA PHE A 137 -9.41 -20.12 -8.93
C PHE A 137 -10.90 -20.39 -8.70
N LYS A 138 -11.78 -19.79 -9.51
CA LYS A 138 -13.22 -20.09 -9.47
C LYS A 138 -13.56 -21.51 -9.96
N SER A 139 -12.75 -22.09 -10.84
CA SER A 139 -12.93 -23.45 -11.34
C SER A 139 -12.45 -24.56 -10.38
N LEU A 140 -11.73 -24.19 -9.31
CA LEU A 140 -11.24 -25.16 -8.33
C LEU A 140 -12.40 -25.68 -7.44
N PRO A 141 -12.36 -26.95 -6.99
CA PRO A 141 -13.39 -27.51 -6.10
C PRO A 141 -13.52 -26.67 -4.81
N SER A 142 -14.76 -26.56 -4.35
CA SER A 142 -15.16 -25.71 -3.22
C SER A 142 -14.54 -26.20 -1.88
N TYR A 143 -13.46 -25.61 -1.48
CA TYR A 143 -12.98 -25.70 -0.09
C TYR A 143 -13.58 -24.55 0.74
N ALA A 144 -13.88 -24.77 2.02
CA ALA A 144 -14.52 -23.79 2.91
C ALA A 144 -13.84 -22.40 2.92
N PHE A 145 -12.53 -22.35 2.67
CA PHE A 145 -11.76 -21.11 2.54
C PHE A 145 -12.05 -20.40 1.20
N LEU A 146 -12.15 -21.15 0.09
CA LEU A 146 -12.43 -20.61 -1.25
C LEU A 146 -13.87 -20.09 -1.35
N ASN A 147 -14.84 -20.74 -0.70
CA ASN A 147 -16.24 -20.30 -0.69
C ASN A 147 -16.41 -18.89 -0.11
N ARG A 148 -15.65 -18.54 0.95
CA ARG A 148 -15.67 -17.18 1.49
C ARG A 148 -15.12 -16.15 0.50
N ILE A 149 -14.06 -16.51 -0.21
CA ILE A 149 -13.43 -15.64 -1.20
C ILE A 149 -14.33 -15.48 -2.42
N GLN A 150 -14.97 -16.57 -2.88
CA GLN A 150 -15.92 -16.56 -3.99
C GLN A 150 -17.16 -15.72 -3.66
N TYR A 151 -17.74 -15.87 -2.46
CA TYR A 151 -18.88 -15.07 -2.03
C TYR A 151 -18.61 -13.56 -2.08
N TYR A 152 -17.41 -13.13 -1.67
CA TYR A 152 -17.03 -11.71 -1.77
C TYR A 152 -16.85 -11.22 -3.21
N ASN A 153 -16.52 -12.10 -4.14
CA ASN A 153 -16.32 -11.74 -5.55
C ASN A 153 -17.64 -11.63 -6.32
N ASP A 154 -18.68 -12.30 -5.86
CA ASP A 154 -20.03 -12.25 -6.46
C ASP A 154 -20.83 -11.02 -5.99
N THR A 155 -20.29 -10.25 -5.03
CA THR A 155 -20.87 -8.96 -4.63
C THR A 155 -20.43 -7.85 -5.59
N GLU A 156 -21.16 -6.72 -5.59
CA GLU A 156 -20.86 -5.54 -6.43
C GLU A 156 -19.41 -5.03 -6.29
N TYR A 157 -18.75 -5.32 -5.15
CA TYR A 157 -17.35 -4.99 -4.89
C TYR A 157 -16.34 -5.89 -5.63
N GLY A 158 -16.81 -6.97 -6.27
CA GLY A 158 -15.98 -7.95 -6.97
C GLY A 158 -15.86 -7.72 -8.49
N GLN A 159 -16.52 -6.69 -9.03
CA GLN A 159 -16.46 -6.42 -10.47
C GLN A 159 -15.04 -5.98 -10.87
N SER A 160 -14.43 -6.73 -11.78
CA SER A 160 -13.14 -6.38 -12.35
C SER A 160 -13.31 -5.19 -13.30
N SER A 161 -12.68 -4.08 -13.00
CA SER A 161 -12.39 -3.09 -14.04
C SER A 161 -11.33 -3.67 -14.97
N GLY A 162 -11.46 -3.43 -16.28
CA GLY A 162 -10.42 -3.90 -17.22
C GLY A 162 -9.03 -3.39 -16.84
N LEU A 163 -7.96 -4.10 -17.24
CA LEU A 163 -6.58 -3.75 -16.91
C LEU A 163 -6.23 -2.27 -17.20
N PHE A 164 -6.68 -1.74 -18.32
CA PHE A 164 -6.40 -0.37 -18.76
C PHE A 164 -7.42 0.67 -18.26
N THR A 165 -8.48 0.25 -17.60
CA THR A 165 -9.48 1.13 -16.98
C THR A 165 -9.33 1.19 -15.46
N ASN A 166 -8.49 0.34 -14.88
CA ASN A 166 -8.21 0.34 -13.46
C ASN A 166 -7.28 1.51 -13.08
N VAL A 167 -7.87 2.55 -12.51
CA VAL A 167 -7.16 3.77 -12.11
C VAL A 167 -5.99 3.50 -11.17
N VAL A 168 -6.08 2.47 -10.31
CA VAL A 168 -5.02 2.13 -9.36
C VAL A 168 -3.81 1.57 -10.11
N ILE A 169 -4.03 0.66 -11.07
CA ILE A 169 -2.95 0.09 -11.91
C ILE A 169 -2.28 1.19 -12.73
N ILE A 170 -3.07 2.07 -13.35
CA ILE A 170 -2.52 3.20 -14.14
C ILE A 170 -1.68 4.11 -13.26
N LYS A 171 -2.18 4.48 -12.09
CA LYS A 171 -1.45 5.32 -11.12
C LYS A 171 -0.14 4.68 -10.69
N GLU A 172 -0.16 3.40 -10.28
CA GLU A 172 1.04 2.69 -9.84
C GLU A 172 2.06 2.59 -10.98
N LEU A 173 1.60 2.31 -12.20
CA LEU A 173 2.46 2.24 -13.39
C LEU A 173 3.14 3.58 -13.67
N LEU A 174 2.40 4.70 -13.62
CA LEU A 174 2.95 6.04 -13.83
C LEU A 174 4.03 6.38 -12.80
N ILE A 175 3.79 6.11 -11.52
CA ILE A 175 4.78 6.34 -10.46
C ILE A 175 6.03 5.49 -10.69
N ILE A 176 5.88 4.22 -11.07
CA ILE A 176 7.01 3.33 -11.37
C ILE A 176 7.80 3.83 -12.56
N ILE A 177 7.14 4.29 -13.65
CA ILE A 177 7.82 4.85 -14.83
C ILE A 177 8.66 6.07 -14.43
N VAL A 178 8.10 6.99 -13.64
CA VAL A 178 8.85 8.16 -13.15
C VAL A 178 10.04 7.71 -12.29
N CYS A 179 9.84 6.78 -11.36
CA CYS A 179 10.92 6.25 -10.52
C CYS A 179 12.02 5.55 -11.34
N LEU A 180 11.66 4.85 -12.41
CA LEU A 180 12.63 4.21 -13.32
C LEU A 180 13.40 5.23 -14.14
N ALA A 181 12.74 6.26 -14.67
CA ALA A 181 13.38 7.32 -15.44
C ALA A 181 14.45 8.09 -14.62
N TYR A 182 14.16 8.34 -13.33
CA TYR A 182 15.06 9.07 -12.44
C TYR A 182 15.79 8.17 -11.44
N ARG A 183 15.85 6.90 -11.68
CA ARG A 183 16.39 5.91 -10.75
C ARG A 183 17.80 6.22 -10.27
N ARG A 184 18.70 6.67 -11.16
CA ARG A 184 20.10 7.00 -10.82
C ARG A 184 20.22 8.04 -9.69
N VAL A 185 19.22 8.93 -9.58
CA VAL A 185 19.17 9.96 -8.54
C VAL A 185 18.50 9.41 -7.27
N LEU A 186 17.37 8.70 -7.45
CA LEU A 186 16.53 8.26 -6.36
C LEU A 186 17.14 7.09 -5.56
N GLU A 187 17.91 6.19 -6.22
CA GLU A 187 18.50 5.02 -5.55
C GLU A 187 19.52 5.36 -4.45
N ASN A 188 20.02 6.61 -4.42
CA ASN A 188 20.90 7.10 -3.38
C ASN A 188 20.13 7.57 -2.12
N ILE A 189 18.80 7.66 -2.21
CA ILE A 189 17.96 8.06 -1.07
C ILE A 189 17.69 6.83 -0.20
N PRO A 190 17.93 6.90 1.12
CA PRO A 190 17.57 5.84 2.05
C PRO A 190 16.09 5.42 1.87
N TYR A 191 15.79 4.16 2.04
CA TYR A 191 14.45 3.56 1.88
C TYR A 191 13.89 3.55 0.46
N PHE A 192 14.49 4.24 -0.54
CA PHE A 192 13.98 4.22 -1.91
C PHE A 192 13.89 2.81 -2.47
N ASN A 193 14.99 2.05 -2.44
CA ASN A 193 15.02 0.72 -3.06
C ASN A 193 13.99 -0.23 -2.45
N VAL A 194 13.84 -0.25 -1.12
CA VAL A 194 12.86 -1.13 -0.48
C VAL A 194 11.43 -0.70 -0.79
N SER A 195 11.13 0.61 -0.75
CA SER A 195 9.80 1.14 -1.08
C SER A 195 9.47 0.91 -2.56
N PHE A 196 10.43 1.12 -3.45
CA PHE A 196 10.27 0.89 -4.88
C PHE A 196 10.04 -0.59 -5.20
N ASN A 197 10.82 -1.49 -4.62
CA ASN A 197 10.70 -2.92 -4.89
C ASN A 197 9.35 -3.48 -4.38
N THR A 198 8.91 -3.08 -3.19
CA THR A 198 7.58 -3.46 -2.69
C THR A 198 6.47 -2.89 -3.57
N TYR A 199 6.60 -1.66 -4.04
CA TYR A 199 5.61 -1.03 -4.90
C TYR A 199 5.52 -1.69 -6.29
N VAL A 200 6.64 -2.13 -6.85
CA VAL A 200 6.66 -2.95 -8.09
C VAL A 200 5.93 -4.28 -7.89
N VAL A 201 6.10 -4.93 -6.73
CA VAL A 201 5.36 -6.15 -6.41
C VAL A 201 3.85 -5.88 -6.28
N SER A 202 3.46 -4.72 -5.69
CA SER A 202 2.06 -4.29 -5.67
C SER A 202 1.46 -4.25 -7.07
N LEU A 203 2.13 -3.54 -8.00
CA LEU A 203 1.67 -3.43 -9.39
C LEU A 203 1.56 -4.78 -10.08
N ILE A 204 2.60 -5.61 -9.98
CA ILE A 204 2.60 -6.95 -10.59
C ILE A 204 1.44 -7.79 -10.03
N TRP A 205 1.23 -7.73 -8.73
CA TRP A 205 0.13 -8.44 -8.08
C TRP A 205 -1.23 -7.95 -8.57
N LEU A 206 -1.44 -6.64 -8.65
CA LEU A 206 -2.69 -6.04 -9.16
C LEU A 206 -2.96 -6.44 -10.62
N ILE A 207 -1.94 -6.48 -11.47
CA ILE A 207 -2.07 -6.89 -12.86
C ILE A 207 -2.46 -8.35 -12.95
N LEU A 208 -1.76 -9.24 -12.24
CA LEU A 208 -1.99 -10.69 -12.31
C LEU A 208 -3.36 -11.10 -11.79
N TRP A 209 -3.87 -10.41 -10.76
CA TRP A 209 -5.14 -10.72 -10.12
C TRP A 209 -6.25 -9.70 -10.46
N ASN A 210 -6.12 -8.96 -11.55
CA ASN A 210 -7.09 -7.92 -11.91
C ASN A 210 -8.52 -8.45 -12.10
N ASP A 211 -8.67 -9.68 -12.53
CA ASP A 211 -9.95 -10.38 -12.67
C ASP A 211 -10.54 -10.87 -11.32
N PHE A 212 -9.79 -10.69 -10.21
CA PHE A 212 -10.17 -11.04 -8.85
C PHE A 212 -9.90 -9.87 -7.88
N SER A 213 -10.63 -8.78 -8.07
CA SER A 213 -10.35 -7.45 -7.51
C SER A 213 -10.17 -7.42 -5.98
N ILE A 214 -10.93 -8.23 -5.23
CA ILE A 214 -10.83 -8.29 -3.76
C ILE A 214 -9.49 -8.86 -3.31
N VAL A 215 -9.03 -9.97 -3.90
CA VAL A 215 -7.73 -10.57 -3.57
C VAL A 215 -6.61 -9.66 -4.03
N ALA A 216 -6.76 -9.09 -5.25
CA ALA A 216 -5.82 -8.13 -5.80
C ALA A 216 -5.59 -6.96 -4.83
N SER A 217 -6.66 -6.26 -4.45
CA SER A 217 -6.57 -5.05 -3.63
C SER A 217 -6.11 -5.33 -2.19
N ARG A 218 -6.59 -6.42 -1.56
CA ARG A 218 -6.24 -6.72 -0.17
C ARG A 218 -4.77 -7.08 0.04
N ILE A 219 -4.16 -7.79 -0.91
CA ILE A 219 -2.74 -8.14 -0.83
C ILE A 219 -1.86 -6.98 -1.31
N ALA A 220 -2.22 -6.34 -2.42
CA ALA A 220 -1.52 -5.15 -2.91
C ALA A 220 -1.41 -4.05 -1.85
N THR A 221 -2.44 -3.90 -1.00
CA THR A 221 -2.45 -2.94 0.11
C THR A 221 -1.20 -3.01 0.99
N PHE A 222 -0.67 -4.20 1.28
CA PHE A 222 0.55 -4.35 2.10
C PHE A 222 1.82 -3.95 1.34
N TYR A 223 1.86 -4.15 0.04
CA TYR A 223 3.02 -3.81 -0.78
C TYR A 223 3.03 -2.36 -1.25
N SER A 224 1.84 -1.74 -1.42
CA SER A 224 1.72 -0.33 -1.83
C SER A 224 2.00 0.69 -0.73
N ILE A 225 2.28 0.25 0.51
CA ILE A 225 2.59 1.16 1.63
C ILE A 225 3.77 2.11 1.35
N GLY A 226 4.68 1.69 0.46
CA GLY A 226 5.83 2.49 0.02
C GLY A 226 5.46 3.68 -0.87
N GLU A 227 4.27 3.74 -1.46
CA GLU A 227 3.82 4.80 -2.36
C GLU A 227 4.01 6.20 -1.75
N VAL A 228 3.57 6.35 -0.52
CA VAL A 228 3.62 7.62 0.21
C VAL A 228 5.06 8.11 0.40
N LEU A 229 6.00 7.18 0.61
CA LEU A 229 7.42 7.49 0.70
C LEU A 229 7.99 7.87 -0.67
N LEU A 230 7.64 7.13 -1.72
CA LEU A 230 8.08 7.40 -3.09
C LEU A 230 7.63 8.80 -3.53
N MET A 231 6.37 9.19 -3.29
CA MET A 231 5.87 10.53 -3.60
C MET A 231 6.68 11.63 -2.91
N ALA A 232 7.06 11.43 -1.64
CA ALA A 232 7.89 12.39 -0.91
C ALA A 232 9.37 12.41 -1.36
N MET A 233 9.81 11.41 -2.11
CA MET A 233 11.16 11.36 -2.69
C MET A 233 11.22 12.00 -4.09
N LEU A 234 10.10 12.15 -4.81
CA LEU A 234 10.08 12.74 -6.15
C LEU A 234 10.70 14.15 -6.24
N PRO A 235 10.60 15.06 -5.26
CA PRO A 235 11.25 16.37 -5.37
C PRO A 235 12.76 16.28 -5.61
N PHE A 236 13.40 15.17 -5.24
CA PHE A 236 14.85 14.99 -5.44
C PHE A 236 15.26 14.70 -6.90
N ILE A 237 14.32 14.47 -7.82
CA ILE A 237 14.63 14.30 -9.25
C ILE A 237 15.20 15.59 -9.85
N THR A 238 14.89 16.73 -9.25
CA THR A 238 15.40 18.05 -9.69
C THR A 238 16.73 18.37 -9.01
N LYS A 239 17.65 18.99 -9.78
CA LYS A 239 19.01 19.29 -9.30
C LYS A 239 19.06 20.56 -8.45
N SER A 240 18.29 21.60 -8.81
CA SER A 240 18.33 22.91 -8.11
C SER A 240 17.36 22.90 -6.91
N GLY A 241 17.73 23.65 -5.86
CA GLY A 241 16.88 23.81 -4.68
C GLY A 241 15.55 24.50 -5.00
N GLY A 242 15.56 25.50 -5.88
CA GLY A 242 14.34 26.17 -6.33
C GLY A 242 13.38 25.25 -7.07
N SER A 243 13.88 24.51 -8.08
CA SER A 243 13.06 23.54 -8.82
C SER A 243 12.53 22.41 -7.92
N ARG A 244 13.29 22.04 -6.90
CA ARG A 244 12.88 21.04 -5.90
C ARG A 244 11.69 21.51 -5.08
N ASN A 245 11.72 22.77 -4.65
CA ASN A 245 10.61 23.37 -3.90
C ASN A 245 9.37 23.55 -4.78
N ILE A 246 9.55 23.96 -6.04
CA ILE A 246 8.44 24.06 -7.00
C ILE A 246 7.77 22.67 -7.17
N LEU A 247 8.55 21.61 -7.38
CA LEU A 247 8.00 20.26 -7.52
C LEU A 247 7.30 19.79 -6.23
N ALA A 248 7.85 20.13 -5.06
CA ALA A 248 7.21 19.84 -3.79
C ALA A 248 5.85 20.54 -3.66
N VAL A 249 5.76 21.82 -4.06
CA VAL A 249 4.49 22.57 -4.09
C VAL A 249 3.50 21.95 -5.08
N LEU A 250 3.95 21.58 -6.28
CA LEU A 250 3.10 20.90 -7.26
C LEU A 250 2.53 19.57 -6.73
N LEU A 251 3.32 18.79 -5.99
CA LEU A 251 2.84 17.56 -5.35
C LEU A 251 1.82 17.84 -4.24
N ILE A 252 1.99 18.92 -3.48
CA ILE A 252 1.01 19.36 -2.47
C ILE A 252 -0.30 19.78 -3.16
N LEU A 253 -0.22 20.53 -4.24
CA LEU A 253 -1.41 20.92 -5.02
C LEU A 253 -2.10 19.69 -5.62
N LEU A 254 -1.35 18.73 -6.15
CA LEU A 254 -1.88 17.47 -6.66
C LEU A 254 -2.64 16.71 -5.55
N ALA A 255 -2.07 16.61 -4.36
CA ALA A 255 -2.76 16.00 -3.22
C ALA A 255 -4.07 16.74 -2.88
N GLY A 256 -4.07 18.07 -2.93
CA GLY A 256 -5.27 18.91 -2.75
C GLY A 256 -6.35 18.62 -3.80
N VAL A 257 -5.95 18.50 -5.08
CA VAL A 257 -6.89 18.13 -6.16
C VAL A 257 -7.48 16.73 -5.93
N ILE A 258 -6.66 15.76 -5.56
CA ILE A 258 -7.14 14.39 -5.28
C ILE A 258 -8.09 14.40 -4.07
N MET A 259 -7.79 15.19 -3.03
CA MET A 259 -8.68 15.36 -1.87
C MET A 259 -10.03 15.93 -2.31
N PHE A 260 -10.02 17.00 -3.09
CA PHE A 260 -11.25 17.59 -3.64
C PHE A 260 -12.06 16.58 -4.44
N MET A 261 -11.40 15.83 -5.33
CA MET A 261 -12.06 14.79 -6.13
C MET A 261 -12.65 13.66 -5.25
N ASN A 262 -11.97 13.25 -4.20
CA ASN A 262 -12.48 12.23 -3.28
C ASN A 262 -13.73 12.71 -2.51
N ILE A 263 -13.77 14.00 -2.12
CA ILE A 263 -14.94 14.61 -1.50
C ILE A 263 -16.08 14.72 -2.52
N TYR A 264 -15.79 15.26 -3.71
CA TYR A 264 -16.80 15.47 -4.75
C TYR A 264 -17.43 14.16 -5.24
N THR A 265 -16.66 13.08 -5.33
CA THR A 265 -17.16 11.76 -5.75
C THR A 265 -17.81 10.96 -4.62
N GLY A 266 -17.99 11.55 -3.43
CA GLY A 266 -18.63 10.88 -2.30
C GLY A 266 -17.85 9.69 -1.73
N LYS A 267 -16.58 9.52 -2.05
CA LYS A 267 -15.77 8.42 -1.49
C LYS A 267 -15.63 8.48 0.03
N TRP A 268 -15.89 9.64 0.61
CA TRP A 268 -15.82 9.87 2.06
C TRP A 268 -17.20 9.92 2.73
N ASP A 269 -18.30 9.88 1.98
CA ASP A 269 -19.65 10.02 2.52
C ASP A 269 -20.05 8.87 3.45
N GLY A 270 -19.49 7.67 3.23
CA GLY A 270 -19.69 6.53 4.13
C GLY A 270 -18.95 6.60 5.48
N VAL A 271 -18.11 7.62 5.68
CA VAL A 271 -17.26 7.77 6.87
C VAL A 271 -17.83 8.77 7.88
N VAL A 272 -18.73 9.63 7.46
CA VAL A 272 -19.27 10.76 8.28
C VAL A 272 -20.43 10.34 9.19
N ILE A 273 -20.87 9.08 9.13
CA ILE A 273 -21.98 8.60 9.95
C ILE A 273 -21.44 7.63 11.02
N ILE A 274 -20.81 8.18 12.05
CA ILE A 274 -20.74 7.56 13.38
C ILE A 274 -21.05 8.62 14.43
#